data_973988a08079222ac58f84b694b98b53
#
_entry.id   973988a08079222ac58f84b694b98b53
#
_cell.length_a   1.000
_cell.length_b   1.000
_cell.length_c   1.000
_cell.angle_alpha   90.00
_cell.angle_beta   90.00
_cell.angle_gamma   90.00
#
_symmetry.space_group_name_H-M   'P 1'
#
loop_
_entity.id
_entity.type
_entity.pdbx_description
1 polymer ?
#
loop_
_entity_poly.entity_id
_entity_poly.type
_entity_poly.pdbx_seq_one_letter_code
_entity_poly.pdbx_strand_id
1 'polypeptide(L)'
;MISIIIPTYRNPKCLDICLESVLRTQEHQNEIIVIVDGYAEESAHIIEKYDGKVGFLPLEQNMGMQYALNTGIYNAENEWILIVNDDNVFPQGWDTILLQDKQEKLVITPNQIERKPSMFGFEVGDFGGVDDFRLDKYLEQEPNTRQQTLTDNGEIFPFFME
;
A
#
# COMPACT_ATOMS: atom_id res chain seq x y z
N MET A 1 -12.79 8.06 5.27
CA MET A 1 -11.50 7.59 5.82
C MET A 1 -11.42 6.09 5.61
N ILE A 2 -10.22 5.58 5.46
CA ILE A 2 -9.89 4.18 5.20
C ILE A 2 -8.93 3.72 6.30
N SER A 3 -9.05 2.47 6.75
CA SER A 3 -8.01 1.81 7.54
C SER A 3 -7.13 0.99 6.61
N ILE A 4 -5.85 1.33 6.55
CA ILE A 4 -4.85 0.69 5.68
C ILE A 4 -4.12 -0.35 6.51
N ILE A 5 -4.22 -1.61 6.12
CA ILE A 5 -3.61 -2.75 6.82
C ILE A 5 -2.39 -3.21 6.04
N ILE A 6 -1.22 -3.10 6.65
CA ILE A 6 0.07 -3.43 6.03
C ILE A 6 0.76 -4.51 6.86
N PRO A 7 0.67 -5.78 6.49
CA PRO A 7 1.49 -6.81 7.11
C PRO A 7 2.92 -6.69 6.62
N THR A 8 3.89 -6.83 7.51
CA THR A 8 5.32 -6.84 7.18
C THR A 8 6.06 -7.96 7.89
N TYR A 9 6.99 -8.57 7.19
CA TYR A 9 7.86 -9.61 7.71
C TYR A 9 9.29 -9.42 7.21
N ARG A 10 10.20 -8.97 8.09
CA ARG A 10 11.64 -8.81 7.81
C ARG A 10 11.95 -7.97 6.56
N ASN A 11 11.14 -6.96 6.28
CA ASN A 11 11.23 -6.14 5.07
C ASN A 11 11.23 -4.61 5.37
N PRO A 12 12.07 -4.12 6.30
CA PRO A 12 12.00 -2.75 6.77
C PRO A 12 12.26 -1.70 5.67
N LYS A 13 13.09 -2.01 4.67
CA LYS A 13 13.38 -1.06 3.58
C LYS A 13 12.18 -0.81 2.67
N CYS A 14 11.49 -1.87 2.25
CA CYS A 14 10.27 -1.71 1.46
C CYS A 14 9.17 -1.05 2.27
N LEU A 15 9.01 -1.46 3.54
CA LEU A 15 8.05 -0.84 4.46
C LEU A 15 8.29 0.68 4.59
N ASP A 16 9.54 1.13 4.68
CA ASP A 16 9.87 2.54 4.74
C ASP A 16 9.39 3.31 3.51
N ILE A 17 9.69 2.80 2.32
CA ILE A 17 9.24 3.38 1.04
C ILE A 17 7.71 3.39 0.95
N CYS A 18 7.06 2.28 1.32
CA CYS A 18 5.61 2.15 1.33
C CYS A 18 4.97 3.21 2.23
N LEU A 19 5.39 3.30 3.49
CA LEU A 19 4.84 4.25 4.46
C LEU A 19 5.11 5.71 4.06
N GLU A 20 6.30 6.01 3.54
CA GLU A 20 6.59 7.34 3.03
C GLU A 20 5.67 7.72 1.88
N SER A 21 5.45 6.79 0.93
CA SER A 21 4.55 7.04 -0.19
C SER A 21 3.11 7.25 0.26
N VAL A 22 2.56 6.39 1.11
CA VAL A 22 1.21 6.54 1.67
C VAL A 22 1.02 7.90 2.32
N LEU A 23 1.91 8.27 3.24
CA LEU A 23 1.81 9.51 4.01
C LEU A 23 1.98 10.77 3.16
N ARG A 24 2.77 10.72 2.09
CA ARG A 24 3.00 11.85 1.19
C ARG A 24 1.89 12.07 0.17
N THR A 25 1.18 11.02 -0.19
CA THR A 25 0.28 11.04 -1.36
C THR A 25 -1.20 10.95 -1.01
N GLN A 26 -1.53 10.63 0.25
CA GLN A 26 -2.92 10.66 0.72
C GLN A 26 -3.44 12.10 0.81
N GLU A 27 -4.70 12.28 0.49
CA GLU A 27 -5.41 13.57 0.60
C GLU A 27 -6.33 13.62 1.83
N HIS A 28 -6.62 12.46 2.42
CA HIS A 28 -7.40 12.33 3.64
C HIS A 28 -6.53 11.81 4.78
N GLN A 29 -6.90 12.10 6.00
CA GLN A 29 -6.25 11.55 7.18
C GLN A 29 -6.76 10.12 7.41
N ASN A 30 -6.09 9.14 6.76
CA ASN A 30 -6.41 7.74 6.90
C ASN A 30 -5.72 7.12 8.12
N GLU A 31 -6.29 6.04 8.63
CA GLU A 31 -5.66 5.20 9.64
C GLU A 31 -4.69 4.22 8.97
N ILE A 32 -3.47 4.13 9.48
CA ILE A 32 -2.46 3.20 8.99
C ILE A 32 -2.10 2.25 10.11
N ILE A 33 -2.27 0.95 9.89
CA ILE A 33 -1.95 -0.10 10.85
C ILE A 33 -0.96 -1.06 10.22
N VAL A 34 0.26 -1.10 10.76
CA VAL A 34 1.31 -2.03 10.35
C VAL A 34 1.36 -3.19 11.33
N ILE A 35 1.22 -4.42 10.82
CA ILE A 35 1.38 -5.62 11.62
C ILE A 35 2.78 -6.18 11.35
N VAL A 36 3.65 -6.09 12.37
CA VAL A 36 5.01 -6.62 12.30
C VAL A 36 4.96 -8.09 12.69
N ASP A 37 4.97 -9.00 11.71
CA ASP A 37 4.76 -10.43 11.89
C ASP A 37 6.03 -11.15 12.40
N GLY A 38 6.41 -10.86 13.63
CA GLY A 38 7.66 -11.30 14.26
C GLY A 38 8.87 -10.44 13.87
N TYR A 39 9.97 -10.61 14.59
CA TYR A 39 11.24 -9.88 14.36
C TYR A 39 11.11 -8.34 14.39
N ALA A 40 10.35 -7.84 15.36
CA ALA A 40 10.08 -6.41 15.49
C ALA A 40 11.35 -5.55 15.64
N GLU A 41 12.44 -6.12 16.19
CA GLU A 41 13.74 -5.48 16.34
C GLU A 41 14.36 -5.08 14.98
N GLU A 42 14.10 -5.82 13.91
CA GLU A 42 14.59 -5.49 12.56
C GLU A 42 13.87 -4.25 11.97
N SER A 43 12.66 -3.98 12.44
CA SER A 43 11.84 -2.81 12.04
C SER A 43 11.82 -1.69 13.07
N ALA A 44 12.58 -1.78 14.16
CA ALA A 44 12.54 -0.83 15.28
C ALA A 44 12.77 0.63 14.83
N HIS A 45 13.72 0.86 13.93
CA HIS A 45 14.00 2.19 13.39
C HIS A 45 12.87 2.76 12.53
N ILE A 46 12.08 1.91 11.88
CA ILE A 46 10.89 2.31 11.12
C ILE A 46 9.75 2.66 12.08
N ILE A 47 9.56 1.85 13.12
CA ILE A 47 8.57 2.12 14.18
C ILE A 47 8.85 3.49 14.80
N GLU A 48 10.10 3.78 15.16
CA GLU A 48 10.50 5.07 15.72
C GLU A 48 10.30 6.24 14.73
N LYS A 49 10.68 6.06 13.45
CA LYS A 49 10.54 7.09 12.40
C LYS A 49 9.10 7.54 12.19
N TYR A 50 8.14 6.63 12.32
CA TYR A 50 6.73 6.89 12.04
C TYR A 50 5.85 6.94 13.30
N ASP A 51 6.45 7.00 14.49
CA ASP A 51 5.71 7.12 15.74
C ASP A 51 4.73 8.30 15.73
N GLY A 52 3.53 8.04 16.23
CA GLY A 52 2.43 9.02 16.24
C GLY A 52 1.75 9.26 14.88
N LYS A 53 2.22 8.66 13.79
CA LYS A 53 1.59 8.74 12.46
C LYS A 53 1.01 7.40 12.00
N VAL A 54 1.58 6.32 12.47
CA VAL A 54 1.26 4.94 12.08
C VAL A 54 1.10 4.10 13.33
N GLY A 55 0.05 3.30 13.39
CA GLY A 55 -0.13 2.29 14.43
C GLY A 55 0.71 1.06 14.10
N PHE A 56 1.54 0.60 15.02
CA PHE A 56 2.34 -0.62 14.88
C PHE A 56 1.85 -1.69 15.86
N LEU A 57 1.59 -2.88 15.36
CA LEU A 57 1.17 -4.05 16.12
C LEU A 57 2.21 -5.18 15.94
N PRO A 58 3.24 -5.23 16.79
CA PRO A 58 4.23 -6.30 16.72
C PRO A 58 3.66 -7.60 17.28
N LEU A 59 3.82 -8.69 16.54
CA LEU A 59 3.54 -10.06 16.98
C LEU A 59 4.79 -10.65 17.59
N GLU A 60 4.64 -11.51 18.61
CA GLU A 60 5.77 -12.14 19.31
C GLU A 60 6.60 -13.05 18.39
N GLN A 61 5.96 -13.65 17.38
CA GLN A 61 6.58 -14.54 16.41
C GLN A 61 5.86 -14.44 15.06
N ASN A 62 6.46 -14.97 14.00
CA ASN A 62 5.80 -15.10 12.71
C ASN A 62 4.57 -16.01 12.81
N MET A 63 3.41 -15.43 12.58
CA MET A 63 2.10 -16.11 12.59
C MET A 63 1.53 -16.31 11.18
N GLY A 64 2.17 -15.70 10.18
CA GLY A 64 1.78 -15.74 8.78
C GLY A 64 0.78 -14.66 8.37
N MET A 65 0.74 -14.43 7.06
CA MET A 65 -0.02 -13.36 6.40
C MET A 65 -1.48 -13.26 6.85
N GLN A 66 -2.19 -14.39 6.89
CA GLN A 66 -3.62 -14.41 7.25
C GLN A 66 -3.86 -13.94 8.68
N TYR A 67 -3.02 -14.38 9.62
CA TYR A 67 -3.14 -13.96 11.01
C TYR A 67 -2.82 -12.48 11.16
N ALA A 68 -1.77 -12.01 10.51
CA ALA A 68 -1.39 -10.60 10.52
C ALA A 68 -2.51 -9.71 9.95
N LEU A 69 -3.08 -10.07 8.80
CA LEU A 69 -4.20 -9.35 8.20
C LEU A 69 -5.43 -9.32 9.11
N ASN A 70 -5.84 -10.46 9.66
CA ASN A 70 -6.98 -10.53 10.58
C ASN A 70 -6.75 -9.68 11.83
N THR A 71 -5.52 -9.66 12.35
CA THR A 71 -5.16 -8.80 13.49
C THR A 71 -5.33 -7.33 13.12
N GLY A 72 -4.85 -6.91 11.96
CA GLY A 72 -5.02 -5.54 11.48
C GLY A 72 -6.49 -5.16 11.29
N ILE A 73 -7.27 -6.00 10.61
CA ILE A 73 -8.70 -5.79 10.37
C ILE A 73 -9.47 -5.69 11.69
N TYR A 74 -9.15 -6.53 12.67
CA TYR A 74 -9.82 -6.51 13.97
C TYR A 74 -9.57 -5.21 14.76
N ASN A 75 -8.41 -4.58 14.55
CA ASN A 75 -8.04 -3.33 15.20
C ASN A 75 -8.39 -2.07 14.40
N ALA A 76 -8.93 -2.22 13.19
CA ALA A 76 -9.30 -1.10 12.32
C ALA A 76 -10.51 -0.35 12.88
N GLU A 77 -10.46 0.99 12.86
CA GLU A 77 -11.52 1.88 13.35
C GLU A 77 -12.49 2.34 12.24
N ASN A 78 -12.07 2.22 10.96
CA ASN A 78 -12.89 2.65 9.83
C ASN A 78 -13.62 1.46 9.18
N GLU A 79 -14.80 1.75 8.63
CA GLU A 79 -15.60 0.79 7.89
C GLU A 79 -14.93 0.26 6.61
N TRP A 80 -14.15 1.13 5.95
CA TRP A 80 -13.42 0.78 4.73
C TRP A 80 -12.01 0.36 5.05
N ILE A 81 -11.67 -0.84 4.59
CA ILE A 81 -10.37 -1.47 4.80
C ILE A 81 -9.64 -1.54 3.47
N LEU A 82 -8.40 -1.06 3.45
CA LEU A 82 -7.45 -1.29 2.36
C LEU A 82 -6.38 -2.26 2.85
N ILE A 83 -6.28 -3.40 2.18
CA ILE A 83 -5.21 -4.37 2.43
C ILE A 83 -4.13 -4.14 1.38
N VAL A 84 -2.89 -3.98 1.80
CA VAL A 84 -1.77 -3.74 0.90
C VAL A 84 -0.49 -4.37 1.45
N ASN A 85 0.37 -4.87 0.56
CA ASN A 85 1.69 -5.36 0.94
C ASN A 85 2.66 -4.21 1.24
N ASP A 86 3.69 -4.50 2.03
CA ASP A 86 4.72 -3.56 2.46
C ASP A 86 5.70 -3.12 1.36
N ASP A 87 5.57 -3.66 0.14
CA ASP A 87 6.40 -3.36 -1.04
C ASP A 87 5.67 -2.54 -2.12
N ASN A 88 4.53 -1.97 -1.79
CA ASN A 88 3.75 -1.14 -2.70
C ASN A 88 4.09 0.35 -2.54
N VAL A 89 3.96 1.11 -3.64
CA VAL A 89 4.12 2.57 -3.67
C VAL A 89 2.83 3.21 -4.17
N PHE A 90 2.37 4.22 -3.46
CA PHE A 90 1.09 4.88 -3.68
C PHE A 90 1.22 6.12 -4.55
N PRO A 91 0.34 6.28 -5.57
CA PRO A 91 0.26 7.48 -6.39
C PRO A 91 -0.43 8.64 -5.66
N GLN A 92 -0.31 9.87 -6.19
CA GLN A 92 -0.97 11.03 -5.60
C GLN A 92 -2.50 10.90 -5.62
N GLY A 93 -3.16 11.16 -4.49
CA GLY A 93 -4.63 11.18 -4.36
C GLY A 93 -5.30 9.81 -4.51
N TRP A 94 -4.58 8.73 -4.28
CA TRP A 94 -5.07 7.36 -4.37
C TRP A 94 -6.33 7.11 -3.51
N ASP A 95 -6.34 7.68 -2.33
CA ASP A 95 -7.43 7.53 -1.36
C ASP A 95 -8.71 8.27 -1.79
N THR A 96 -8.59 9.43 -2.41
CA THR A 96 -9.71 10.16 -3.00
C THR A 96 -10.36 9.32 -4.10
N ILE A 97 -9.56 8.70 -4.98
CA ILE A 97 -10.08 7.84 -6.06
C ILE A 97 -10.84 6.64 -5.48
N LEU A 98 -10.26 5.93 -4.52
CA LEU A 98 -10.91 4.77 -3.89
C LEU A 98 -12.21 5.16 -3.18
N LEU A 99 -12.25 6.33 -2.54
CA LEU A 99 -13.44 6.80 -1.83
C LEU A 99 -14.58 7.24 -2.77
N GLN A 100 -14.28 7.64 -4.02
CA GLN A 100 -15.31 7.98 -5.02
C GLN A 100 -16.12 6.77 -5.47
N ASP A 101 -15.48 5.60 -5.57
CA ASP A 101 -16.11 4.36 -6.05
C ASP A 101 -16.72 3.51 -4.92
N LYS A 102 -16.74 4.03 -3.73
CA LYS A 102 -17.22 3.38 -2.51
C LYS A 102 -18.71 3.01 -2.60
N GLN A 103 -19.01 1.72 -2.49
CA GLN A 103 -20.38 1.16 -2.47
C GLN A 103 -20.47 0.02 -1.46
N GLU A 104 -21.65 -0.18 -0.85
CA GLU A 104 -21.88 -1.32 0.03
C GLU A 104 -21.58 -2.65 -0.68
N LYS A 105 -20.90 -3.56 0.02
CA LYS A 105 -20.57 -4.91 -0.46
C LYS A 105 -19.72 -4.94 -1.74
N LEU A 106 -18.97 -3.88 -2.01
CA LEU A 106 -18.04 -3.81 -3.12
C LEU A 106 -16.62 -4.08 -2.63
N VAL A 107 -15.90 -4.93 -3.35
CA VAL A 107 -14.45 -5.08 -3.25
C VAL A 107 -13.83 -4.37 -4.45
N ILE A 108 -12.98 -3.39 -4.19
CA ILE A 108 -12.28 -2.63 -5.23
C ILE A 108 -10.83 -3.13 -5.28
N THR A 109 -10.39 -3.55 -6.45
CA THR A 109 -8.98 -3.91 -6.69
C THR A 109 -8.36 -2.88 -7.63
N PRO A 110 -7.44 -2.04 -7.15
CA PRO A 110 -6.75 -1.08 -8.02
C PRO A 110 -5.80 -1.80 -8.99
N ASN A 111 -5.54 -1.18 -10.13
CA ASN A 111 -4.55 -1.66 -11.07
C ASN A 111 -3.15 -1.55 -10.45
N GLN A 112 -2.39 -2.63 -10.58
CA GLN A 112 -0.99 -2.66 -10.20
C GLN A 112 -0.12 -2.23 -11.38
N ILE A 113 0.83 -1.35 -11.12
CA ILE A 113 1.82 -0.89 -12.09
C ILE A 113 3.16 -1.50 -11.70
N GLU A 114 3.80 -2.21 -12.62
CA GLU A 114 5.04 -2.94 -12.38
C GLU A 114 6.18 -2.42 -13.26
N ARG A 115 7.43 -2.67 -12.82
CA ARG A 115 8.63 -2.31 -13.59
C ARG A 115 8.71 -3.03 -14.94
N LYS A 116 8.19 -4.25 -15.03
CA LYS A 116 8.11 -5.05 -16.24
C LYS A 116 6.67 -5.43 -16.50
N PRO A 117 6.21 -5.42 -17.76
CA PRO A 117 4.86 -5.85 -18.05
C PRO A 117 4.66 -7.27 -17.55
N SER A 118 3.74 -7.44 -16.61
CA SER A 118 3.18 -8.73 -16.23
C SER A 118 1.83 -8.89 -16.93
N MET A 119 1.20 -10.06 -16.78
CA MET A 119 -0.13 -10.29 -17.31
C MET A 119 -1.17 -9.27 -16.75
N PHE A 120 -0.87 -8.61 -15.65
CA PHE A 120 -1.78 -7.76 -14.89
C PHE A 120 -1.21 -6.36 -14.56
N GLY A 121 -0.01 -6.04 -15.04
CA GLY A 121 0.67 -4.78 -14.73
C GLY A 121 1.09 -4.01 -15.97
N PHE A 122 1.34 -2.72 -15.79
CA PHE A 122 1.82 -1.81 -16.81
C PHE A 122 3.28 -1.46 -16.52
N GLU A 123 4.09 -1.38 -17.57
CA GLU A 123 5.47 -0.92 -17.43
C GLU A 123 5.49 0.58 -17.14
N VAL A 124 6.07 0.93 -16.02
CA VAL A 124 6.41 2.31 -15.69
C VAL A 124 7.91 2.40 -15.57
N GLY A 125 8.52 3.38 -16.12
CA GLY A 125 9.94 3.59 -16.16
C GLY A 125 10.78 3.08 -14.98
N ASP A 126 12.06 3.15 -15.07
CA ASP A 126 12.98 2.68 -14.02
C ASP A 126 13.13 3.72 -12.90
N PHE A 127 12.58 3.41 -11.73
CA PHE A 127 12.65 4.24 -10.53
C PHE A 127 13.67 3.75 -9.50
N GLY A 128 14.46 2.74 -9.84
CA GLY A 128 15.41 2.09 -8.95
C GLY A 128 14.87 0.82 -8.29
N GLY A 129 15.73 0.19 -7.48
CA GLY A 129 15.37 -0.93 -6.61
C GLY A 129 15.13 -0.46 -5.17
N VAL A 130 14.99 -1.40 -4.24
CA VAL A 130 14.73 -1.09 -2.83
C VAL A 130 15.84 -0.27 -2.16
N ASP A 131 17.09 -0.36 -2.66
CA ASP A 131 18.22 0.36 -2.08
C ASP A 131 18.41 1.78 -2.66
N ASP A 132 17.82 2.07 -3.79
CA ASP A 132 18.00 3.33 -4.52
C ASP A 132 16.70 3.86 -5.14
N PHE A 133 15.56 3.53 -4.53
CA PHE A 133 14.24 3.93 -5.03
C PHE A 133 14.08 5.45 -5.01
N ARG A 134 13.64 5.99 -6.16
CA ARG A 134 13.49 7.43 -6.40
C ARG A 134 12.01 7.81 -6.37
N LEU A 135 11.46 7.93 -5.16
CA LEU A 135 10.05 8.27 -4.95
C LEU A 135 9.65 9.58 -5.63
N ASP A 136 10.50 10.62 -5.55
CA ASP A 136 10.20 11.91 -6.19
C ASP A 136 10.06 11.77 -7.71
N LYS A 137 10.96 11.04 -8.35
CA LYS A 137 10.88 10.75 -9.78
C LYS A 137 9.63 9.95 -10.16
N TYR A 138 9.24 8.99 -9.31
CA TYR A 138 8.00 8.25 -9.50
C TYR A 138 6.79 9.18 -9.46
N LEU A 139 6.69 10.04 -8.45
CA LEU A 139 5.57 10.96 -8.28
C LEU A 139 5.49 12.01 -9.40
N GLU A 140 6.62 12.43 -9.98
CA GLU A 140 6.65 13.34 -11.13
C GLU A 140 6.13 12.68 -12.41
N GLN A 141 6.32 11.38 -12.58
CA GLN A 141 5.96 10.65 -13.80
C GLN A 141 4.60 9.93 -13.71
N GLU A 142 4.12 9.66 -12.52
CA GLU A 142 2.88 8.92 -12.27
C GLU A 142 1.65 9.50 -13.01
N PRO A 143 1.42 10.83 -13.06
CA PRO A 143 0.27 11.39 -13.77
C PRO A 143 0.20 11.01 -15.25
N ASN A 144 1.35 10.92 -15.92
CA ASN A 144 1.43 10.51 -17.33
C ASN A 144 1.09 9.04 -17.50
N THR A 145 1.54 8.20 -16.58
CA THR A 145 1.25 6.76 -16.55
C THR A 145 -0.23 6.50 -16.31
N ARG A 146 -0.83 7.21 -15.37
CA ARG A 146 -2.26 7.10 -15.07
C ARG A 146 -3.12 7.44 -16.30
N GLN A 147 -2.78 8.51 -17.01
CA GLN A 147 -3.49 8.91 -18.23
C GLN A 147 -3.36 7.86 -19.33
N GLN A 148 -2.18 7.29 -19.53
CA GLN A 148 -1.95 6.23 -20.50
C GLN A 148 -2.76 4.96 -20.16
N THR A 149 -2.81 4.58 -18.90
CA THR A 149 -3.59 3.43 -18.42
C THR A 149 -5.08 3.60 -18.69
N LEU A 150 -5.62 4.79 -18.48
CA LEU A 150 -7.03 5.11 -18.73
C LEU A 150 -7.37 5.13 -20.23
N THR A 151 -6.43 5.50 -21.10
CA THR A 151 -6.65 5.56 -22.56
C THR A 151 -6.52 4.21 -23.22
N ASP A 152 -5.62 3.35 -22.75
CA ASP A 152 -5.31 2.09 -23.43
C ASP A 152 -6.27 0.95 -23.06
N ASN A 153 -6.91 0.99 -21.91
CA ASN A 153 -7.67 -0.14 -21.39
C ASN A 153 -9.14 0.09 -21.06
N GLY A 154 -9.73 1.21 -21.28
CA GLY A 154 -11.18 1.48 -21.22
C GLY A 154 -12.11 0.61 -20.38
N GLU A 155 -11.63 -0.48 -19.78
CA GLU A 155 -12.35 -1.40 -18.94
C GLU A 155 -11.59 -1.65 -17.63
N ILE A 156 -12.23 -1.35 -16.53
CA ILE A 156 -11.81 -1.78 -15.20
C ILE A 156 -12.13 -3.27 -15.11
N PHE A 157 -11.13 -4.15 -15.14
CA PHE A 157 -11.34 -5.57 -14.87
C PHE A 157 -11.51 -5.79 -13.37
N PRO A 158 -12.69 -6.20 -12.91
CA PRO A 158 -12.82 -6.64 -11.53
C PRO A 158 -12.04 -7.96 -11.35
N PHE A 159 -11.07 -7.97 -10.47
CA PHE A 159 -10.44 -9.20 -10.02
C PHE A 159 -11.36 -9.87 -8.99
N PHE A 160 -11.83 -11.06 -9.33
CA PHE A 160 -12.40 -11.96 -8.34
C PHE A 160 -11.25 -12.84 -7.80
N MET A 161 -10.96 -12.73 -6.51
CA MET A 161 -10.26 -13.81 -5.82
C MET A 161 -11.33 -14.85 -5.42
N GLU A 162 -11.24 -16.04 -6.01
CA GLU A 162 -11.92 -17.23 -5.51
C GLU A 162 -11.26 -17.74 -4.22
#